data_58953a8ad7870cf6703c676fc9509a21
#
_entry.id   58953a8ad7870cf6703c676fc9509a21
#
_cell.length_a   1.000
_cell.length_b   1.000
_cell.length_c   1.000
_cell.angle_alpha   90.00
_cell.angle_beta   90.00
_cell.angle_gamma   90.00
#
_symmetry.space_group_name_H-M   'P 1'
#
loop_
_entity.id
_entity.type
_entity.pdbx_description
1 polymer ?
#
loop_
_entity_poly.entity_id
_entity_poly.type
_entity_poly.pdbx_seq_one_letter_code
_entity_poly.pdbx_strand_id
1 'polypeptide(L)'
;MLVKLKPIFLFLFAIALVVTTSVQGCVAKLDSSPKPLRVGMNNWPGYAIALYAKDAGLFKKRGLNVELVRFNNQQDNIRATIRGSLDASFVPLWEAMQVDPGDDRPAYIMAVDISYGSDGIVARPNLNSVAELRGKTVAAKLGTVSHLILLEALKASKLQPNDIEIKDVSNDTAVQLLKQGQVDAAVVWEPLLGQTAREIGGKIIFTTKDVDSLVIDGLATRASYANEHQAELVQFILAWFDTIHAVETQPDKVFENIAQQLNQTKESFTKDYSGLKQGDIALNQRMFDNRLQQAKQEIIQLLKNDTRHRQVIREDIQIDDRAVKTAMKEWKKP
;
A
#
# COMPACT_ATOMS: atom_id res chain seq x y z
N MET A 1 -61.29 48.57 -45.27
CA MET A 1 -61.54 48.22 -43.88
C MET A 1 -60.22 47.65 -43.30
N LEU A 2 -59.45 48.51 -42.71
CA LEU A 2 -58.07 48.17 -42.18
C LEU A 2 -58.24 47.68 -40.72
N VAL A 3 -57.93 46.41 -40.48
CA VAL A 3 -57.95 45.84 -39.12
C VAL A 3 -56.66 46.27 -38.43
N LYS A 4 -56.77 47.14 -37.40
CA LYS A 4 -55.64 47.49 -36.53
C LYS A 4 -55.34 46.32 -35.60
N LEU A 5 -54.22 45.61 -35.85
CA LEU A 5 -53.67 44.67 -34.90
C LEU A 5 -53.23 45.40 -33.64
N LYS A 6 -53.74 44.94 -32.50
CA LYS A 6 -53.44 45.52 -31.20
C LYS A 6 -51.96 45.29 -30.82
N PRO A 7 -51.30 46.24 -30.14
CA PRO A 7 -49.87 46.15 -29.78
C PRO A 7 -49.53 45.02 -28.81
N ILE A 8 -50.49 44.31 -28.25
CA ILE A 8 -50.34 43.19 -27.30
C ILE A 8 -49.68 41.95 -28.00
N PHE A 9 -49.97 41.74 -29.29
CA PHE A 9 -49.36 40.60 -30.03
C PHE A 9 -47.90 40.79 -30.36
N LEU A 10 -47.41 42.02 -30.53
CA LEU A 10 -45.97 42.29 -30.74
C LEU A 10 -45.15 42.09 -29.45
N PHE A 11 -45.77 42.35 -28.27
CA PHE A 11 -45.08 42.18 -26.98
C PHE A 11 -44.90 40.70 -26.60
N LEU A 12 -45.84 39.83 -26.93
CA LEU A 12 -45.75 38.39 -26.70
C LEU A 12 -44.74 37.72 -27.64
N PHE A 13 -44.54 38.24 -28.89
CA PHE A 13 -43.58 37.73 -29.81
C PHE A 13 -42.13 38.12 -29.43
N ALA A 14 -41.94 39.30 -28.86
CA ALA A 14 -40.64 39.77 -28.34
C ALA A 14 -40.21 38.98 -27.08
N ILE A 15 -41.14 38.61 -26.19
CA ILE A 15 -40.83 37.78 -25.00
C ILE A 15 -40.51 36.34 -25.39
N ALA A 16 -41.16 35.76 -26.42
CA ALA A 16 -40.83 34.43 -26.92
C ALA A 16 -39.44 34.35 -27.55
N LEU A 17 -38.97 35.44 -28.20
CA LEU A 17 -37.63 35.49 -28.83
C LEU A 17 -36.53 35.68 -27.81
N VAL A 18 -36.75 36.34 -26.67
CA VAL A 18 -35.77 36.53 -25.59
C VAL A 18 -35.61 35.26 -24.75
N VAL A 19 -36.64 34.44 -24.60
CA VAL A 19 -36.57 33.18 -23.83
C VAL A 19 -35.80 32.08 -24.60
N THR A 20 -35.81 32.12 -25.95
CA THR A 20 -35.08 31.13 -26.76
C THR A 20 -33.57 31.40 -26.86
N THR A 21 -33.11 32.61 -26.57
CA THR A 21 -31.66 32.93 -26.57
C THR A 21 -30.98 32.72 -25.25
N SER A 22 -31.77 32.51 -24.16
CA SER A 22 -31.20 32.33 -22.81
C SER A 22 -30.89 30.86 -22.43
N VAL A 23 -31.21 29.89 -23.28
CA VAL A 23 -30.99 28.47 -23.01
C VAL A 23 -29.68 27.94 -23.63
N GLN A 24 -28.93 28.77 -24.36
CA GLN A 24 -27.66 28.37 -25.01
C GLN A 24 -26.41 28.60 -24.14
N GLY A 25 -26.54 28.85 -22.85
CA GLY A 25 -25.42 29.29 -22.00
C GLY A 25 -25.07 28.45 -20.80
N CYS A 26 -25.30 27.15 -20.77
CA CYS A 26 -24.68 26.27 -19.77
C CYS A 26 -24.66 24.81 -20.24
N VAL A 27 -24.04 24.54 -21.35
CA VAL A 27 -23.40 23.24 -21.51
C VAL A 27 -22.08 23.37 -20.76
N ALA A 28 -22.11 23.04 -19.47
CA ALA A 28 -20.88 22.75 -18.77
C ALA A 28 -20.15 21.72 -19.66
N LYS A 29 -18.98 22.11 -20.20
CA LYS A 29 -18.06 21.13 -20.75
C LYS A 29 -17.89 20.10 -19.65
N LEU A 30 -18.54 18.96 -19.78
CA LEU A 30 -18.16 17.76 -19.05
C LEU A 30 -16.68 17.60 -19.39
N ASP A 31 -15.86 17.82 -18.38
CA ASP A 31 -14.41 17.59 -18.48
C ASP A 31 -14.26 16.11 -18.81
N SER A 32 -14.06 15.83 -20.10
CA SER A 32 -13.98 14.47 -20.64
C SER A 32 -12.61 13.83 -20.35
N SER A 33 -11.84 14.41 -19.45
CA SER A 33 -10.63 13.75 -18.97
C SER A 33 -11.07 12.48 -18.20
N PRO A 34 -10.54 11.30 -18.53
CA PRO A 34 -10.83 10.08 -17.81
C PRO A 34 -10.54 10.31 -16.32
N LYS A 35 -11.45 9.86 -15.46
CA LYS A 35 -11.23 9.93 -14.01
C LYS A 35 -9.88 9.30 -13.70
N PRO A 36 -9.07 9.91 -12.82
CA PRO A 36 -7.80 9.32 -12.45
C PRO A 36 -8.01 8.00 -11.72
N LEU A 37 -7.17 7.01 -12.01
CA LEU A 37 -7.02 5.81 -11.20
C LEU A 37 -6.36 6.22 -9.88
N ARG A 38 -7.12 6.18 -8.78
CA ARG A 38 -6.67 6.63 -7.46
C ARG A 38 -6.06 5.47 -6.69
N VAL A 39 -4.77 5.56 -6.41
CA VAL A 39 -4.00 4.49 -5.75
C VAL A 39 -3.43 4.99 -4.44
N GLY A 40 -3.82 4.35 -3.35
CA GLY A 40 -3.33 4.66 -2.02
C GLY A 40 -1.96 4.06 -1.73
N MET A 41 -1.13 4.79 -0.99
CA MET A 41 0.21 4.34 -0.56
C MET A 41 0.62 5.03 0.75
N ASN A 42 1.59 4.45 1.45
CA ASN A 42 2.30 5.12 2.55
C ASN A 42 3.75 5.44 2.14
N ASN A 43 4.64 5.62 3.10
CA ASN A 43 6.06 5.92 2.89
C ASN A 43 6.96 4.67 2.78
N TRP A 44 6.40 3.49 2.60
CA TRP A 44 7.18 2.26 2.41
C TRP A 44 8.09 2.38 1.17
N PRO A 45 9.38 2.02 1.28
CA PRO A 45 10.30 2.18 0.16
C PRO A 45 9.89 1.44 -1.11
N GLY A 46 9.29 0.24 -0.97
CA GLY A 46 8.82 -0.55 -2.09
C GLY A 46 7.70 0.13 -2.89
N TYR A 47 6.80 0.86 -2.22
CA TYR A 47 5.73 1.62 -2.89
C TYR A 47 6.26 2.92 -3.51
N ALA A 48 7.33 3.47 -2.96
CA ALA A 48 7.87 4.76 -3.40
C ALA A 48 8.33 4.76 -4.87
N ILE A 49 8.64 3.60 -5.45
CA ILE A 49 9.00 3.53 -6.88
C ILE A 49 7.83 3.95 -7.80
N ALA A 50 6.58 3.89 -7.33
CA ALA A 50 5.43 4.43 -8.05
C ALA A 50 5.51 5.95 -8.26
N LEU A 51 6.22 6.68 -7.38
CA LEU A 51 6.47 8.11 -7.55
C LEU A 51 7.31 8.36 -8.80
N TYR A 52 8.36 7.57 -9.01
CA TYR A 52 9.15 7.62 -10.23
C TYR A 52 8.32 7.24 -11.45
N ALA A 53 7.50 6.17 -11.37
CA ALA A 53 6.64 5.78 -12.47
C ALA A 53 5.72 6.92 -12.92
N LYS A 54 5.17 7.67 -11.97
CA LYS A 54 4.33 8.84 -12.25
C LYS A 54 5.13 9.99 -12.87
N ASP A 55 6.25 10.37 -12.26
CA ASP A 55 7.10 11.49 -12.71
C ASP A 55 7.72 11.23 -14.08
N ALA A 56 8.25 10.02 -14.32
CA ALA A 56 8.81 9.59 -15.60
C ALA A 56 7.75 9.32 -16.69
N GLY A 57 6.47 9.46 -16.36
CA GLY A 57 5.35 9.29 -17.26
C GLY A 57 5.08 7.85 -17.70
N LEU A 58 5.55 6.84 -16.93
CA LEU A 58 5.37 5.43 -17.28
C LEU A 58 3.89 5.05 -17.28
N PHE A 59 3.11 5.54 -16.32
CA PHE A 59 1.65 5.35 -16.32
C PHE A 59 0.99 5.99 -17.56
N LYS A 60 1.40 7.22 -17.92
CA LYS A 60 0.86 7.91 -19.11
C LYS A 60 1.18 7.17 -20.40
N LYS A 61 2.38 6.59 -20.53
CA LYS A 61 2.76 5.74 -21.69
C LYS A 61 1.86 4.53 -21.84
N ARG A 62 1.27 4.05 -20.76
CA ARG A 62 0.29 2.96 -20.72
C ARG A 62 -1.17 3.45 -20.79
N GLY A 63 -1.40 4.74 -21.08
CA GLY A 63 -2.73 5.32 -21.22
C GLY A 63 -3.44 5.61 -19.89
N LEU A 64 -2.71 5.58 -18.76
CA LEU A 64 -3.29 5.79 -17.44
C LEU A 64 -3.04 7.20 -16.91
N ASN A 65 -4.08 7.77 -16.29
CA ASN A 65 -3.97 8.94 -15.43
C ASN A 65 -4.00 8.46 -13.97
N VAL A 66 -2.84 8.39 -13.30
CA VAL A 66 -2.73 7.85 -11.93
C VAL A 66 -2.59 8.99 -10.92
N GLU A 67 -3.45 8.97 -9.90
CA GLU A 67 -3.33 9.80 -8.70
C GLU A 67 -2.81 8.94 -7.55
N LEU A 68 -1.62 9.24 -7.03
CA LEU A 68 -1.08 8.59 -5.83
C LEU A 68 -1.52 9.36 -4.60
N VAL A 69 -2.27 8.70 -3.70
CA VAL A 69 -2.84 9.29 -2.48
C VAL A 69 -2.07 8.76 -1.27
N ARG A 70 -1.46 9.67 -0.50
CA ARG A 70 -0.64 9.28 0.67
C ARG A 70 -1.48 9.09 1.93
N PHE A 71 -1.20 8.02 2.65
CA PHE A 71 -1.76 7.68 3.95
C PHE A 71 -0.65 7.47 4.98
N ASN A 72 -0.90 7.88 6.21
CA ASN A 72 0.00 7.59 7.33
C ASN A 72 -0.32 6.22 7.99
N ASN A 73 -1.49 5.66 7.67
CA ASN A 73 -2.01 4.43 8.27
C ASN A 73 -2.49 3.49 7.15
N GLN A 74 -1.94 2.29 7.10
CA GLN A 74 -2.29 1.28 6.09
C GLN A 74 -3.71 0.72 6.25
N GLN A 75 -4.22 0.68 7.47
CA GLN A 75 -5.62 0.26 7.69
C GLN A 75 -6.60 1.27 7.08
N ASP A 76 -6.32 2.58 7.19
CA ASP A 76 -7.15 3.61 6.56
C ASP A 76 -7.02 3.58 5.04
N ASN A 77 -5.83 3.29 4.52
CA ASN A 77 -5.57 3.12 3.10
C ASN A 77 -6.43 2.00 2.50
N ILE A 78 -6.34 0.78 3.04
CA ILE A 78 -7.13 -0.35 2.51
C ILE A 78 -8.64 -0.16 2.76
N ARG A 79 -9.03 0.45 3.88
CA ARG A 79 -10.44 0.79 4.17
C ARG A 79 -11.00 1.75 3.13
N ALA A 80 -10.24 2.79 2.73
CA ALA A 80 -10.64 3.72 1.67
C ALA A 80 -10.84 3.01 0.33
N THR A 81 -10.02 2.00 0.03
CA THR A 81 -10.16 1.17 -1.16
C THR A 81 -11.43 0.32 -1.12
N ILE A 82 -11.67 -0.41 -0.02
CA ILE A 82 -12.86 -1.28 0.10
C ILE A 82 -14.17 -0.47 0.06
N ARG A 83 -14.16 0.76 0.57
CA ARG A 83 -15.30 1.69 0.53
C ARG A 83 -15.46 2.45 -0.79
N GLY A 84 -14.56 2.26 -1.76
CA GLY A 84 -14.65 2.89 -3.08
C GLY A 84 -14.15 4.33 -3.17
N SER A 85 -13.53 4.86 -2.11
CA SER A 85 -12.87 6.17 -2.15
C SER A 85 -11.55 6.15 -2.90
N LEU A 86 -10.92 4.98 -3.00
CA LEU A 86 -9.78 4.67 -3.85
C LEU A 86 -10.13 3.51 -4.77
N ASP A 87 -9.40 3.38 -5.87
CA ASP A 87 -9.58 2.28 -6.82
C ASP A 87 -8.67 1.09 -6.45
N ALA A 88 -7.46 1.37 -5.97
CA ALA A 88 -6.52 0.38 -5.48
C ALA A 88 -5.67 0.96 -4.34
N SER A 89 -4.94 0.11 -3.63
CA SER A 89 -3.96 0.52 -2.63
C SER A 89 -2.76 -0.44 -2.59
N PHE A 90 -1.59 0.13 -2.42
CA PHE A 90 -0.41 -0.61 -1.99
C PHE A 90 -0.56 -0.93 -0.50
N VAL A 91 -0.53 -2.22 -0.16
CA VAL A 91 -0.79 -2.68 1.21
C VAL A 91 -0.21 -4.09 1.42
N PRO A 92 0.32 -4.40 2.61
CA PRO A 92 0.70 -5.77 2.94
C PRO A 92 -0.52 -6.71 2.96
N LEU A 93 -0.32 -7.97 2.60
CA LEU A 93 -1.38 -8.98 2.66
C LEU A 93 -1.98 -9.10 4.06
N TRP A 94 -1.15 -8.96 5.09
CA TRP A 94 -1.56 -8.98 6.49
C TRP A 94 -2.65 -7.95 6.83
N GLU A 95 -2.45 -6.67 6.42
CA GLU A 95 -3.44 -5.62 6.65
C GLU A 95 -4.67 -5.79 5.76
N ALA A 96 -4.48 -6.21 4.51
CA ALA A 96 -5.60 -6.47 3.61
C ALA A 96 -6.55 -7.55 4.14
N MET A 97 -6.00 -8.52 4.90
CA MET A 97 -6.78 -9.58 5.55
C MET A 97 -7.46 -9.16 6.86
N GLN A 98 -7.26 -7.93 7.34
CA GLN A 98 -7.83 -7.42 8.59
C GLN A 98 -8.68 -6.17 8.38
N VAL A 99 -8.96 -5.79 7.13
CA VAL A 99 -9.83 -4.65 6.86
C VAL A 99 -11.27 -4.95 7.29
N ASP A 100 -11.92 -3.97 7.90
CA ASP A 100 -13.31 -4.09 8.31
C ASP A 100 -14.20 -4.57 7.17
N PRO A 101 -15.22 -5.39 7.45
CA PRO A 101 -16.19 -5.79 6.44
C PRO A 101 -16.83 -4.56 5.80
N GLY A 102 -16.83 -4.53 4.49
CA GLY A 102 -17.55 -3.58 3.66
C GLY A 102 -18.49 -4.35 2.74
N ASP A 103 -19.16 -3.64 1.85
CA ASP A 103 -20.07 -4.23 0.87
C ASP A 103 -19.33 -5.08 -0.18
N ASP A 104 -18.00 -4.95 -0.25
CA ASP A 104 -17.17 -5.69 -1.20
C ASP A 104 -16.01 -6.40 -0.48
N ARG A 105 -15.47 -7.43 -1.12
CA ARG A 105 -14.32 -8.17 -0.62
C ARG A 105 -13.01 -7.65 -1.22
N PRO A 106 -11.90 -7.69 -0.48
CA PRO A 106 -10.61 -7.34 -1.03
C PRO A 106 -10.16 -8.38 -2.08
N ALA A 107 -9.52 -7.89 -3.14
CA ALA A 107 -8.81 -8.67 -4.14
C ALA A 107 -7.34 -8.25 -4.16
N TYR A 108 -6.44 -9.20 -4.00
CA TYR A 108 -4.99 -9.01 -4.03
C TYR A 108 -4.48 -9.40 -5.41
N ILE A 109 -3.98 -8.44 -6.19
CA ILE A 109 -3.84 -8.56 -7.64
C ILE A 109 -2.41 -8.50 -8.16
N MET A 110 -1.43 -8.10 -7.34
CA MET A 110 -0.01 -8.03 -7.70
C MET A 110 0.85 -8.07 -6.44
N ALA A 111 1.97 -8.79 -6.46
CA ALA A 111 3.02 -8.67 -5.46
C ALA A 111 3.97 -7.52 -5.85
N VAL A 112 4.18 -6.59 -4.94
CA VAL A 112 4.97 -5.37 -5.13
C VAL A 112 6.41 -5.55 -4.66
N ASP A 113 6.57 -6.15 -3.51
CA ASP A 113 7.86 -6.56 -2.95
C ASP A 113 7.67 -7.55 -1.80
N ILE A 114 8.79 -8.07 -1.33
CA ILE A 114 8.87 -8.80 -0.08
C ILE A 114 9.91 -8.11 0.79
N SER A 115 9.53 -7.76 2.02
CA SER A 115 10.50 -7.30 3.00
C SER A 115 11.53 -8.38 3.29
N TYR A 116 12.79 -8.02 3.15
CA TYR A 116 13.95 -8.91 3.34
C TYR A 116 15.02 -8.22 4.19
N GLY A 117 14.62 -7.84 5.41
CA GLY A 117 15.47 -7.17 6.38
C GLY A 117 15.08 -5.73 6.68
N SER A 118 14.07 -5.16 5.97
CA SER A 118 13.61 -3.79 6.22
C SER A 118 12.63 -3.67 7.38
N ASP A 119 12.12 -4.78 7.89
CA ASP A 119 11.30 -4.84 9.10
C ASP A 119 11.97 -5.69 10.16
N GLY A 120 11.79 -5.32 11.45
CA GLY A 120 12.42 -6.10 12.50
C GLY A 120 12.13 -5.60 13.91
N ILE A 121 12.87 -6.18 14.84
CA ILE A 121 12.79 -5.86 16.27
C ILE A 121 14.12 -5.24 16.70
N VAL A 122 14.08 -3.98 17.12
CA VAL A 122 15.20 -3.31 17.76
C VAL A 122 15.03 -3.35 19.27
N ALA A 123 16.06 -3.75 20.00
CA ALA A 123 16.08 -3.91 21.44
C ALA A 123 17.19 -3.07 22.09
N ARG A 124 17.08 -2.87 23.40
CA ARG A 124 18.12 -2.22 24.20
C ARG A 124 19.47 -2.97 24.09
N PRO A 125 20.58 -2.30 24.36
CA PRO A 125 21.94 -2.88 24.19
C PRO A 125 22.21 -4.19 24.93
N ASN A 126 21.53 -4.38 26.07
CA ASN A 126 21.68 -5.54 26.95
C ASN A 126 20.87 -6.77 26.52
N LEU A 127 20.04 -6.66 25.47
CA LEU A 127 19.25 -7.76 24.92
C LEU A 127 19.83 -8.22 23.58
N ASN A 128 20.06 -9.52 23.44
CA ASN A 128 20.79 -10.09 22.30
C ASN A 128 19.92 -11.01 21.43
N SER A 129 18.76 -11.40 21.94
CA SER A 129 17.87 -12.34 21.25
C SER A 129 16.41 -12.12 21.62
N VAL A 130 15.53 -12.62 20.78
CA VAL A 130 14.08 -12.59 21.06
C VAL A 130 13.73 -13.42 22.30
N ALA A 131 14.47 -14.49 22.59
CA ALA A 131 14.25 -15.31 23.78
C ALA A 131 14.40 -14.53 25.10
N GLU A 132 15.24 -13.48 25.10
CA GLU A 132 15.46 -12.60 26.27
C GLU A 132 14.31 -11.59 26.48
N LEU A 133 13.32 -11.55 25.58
CA LEU A 133 12.13 -10.72 25.73
C LEU A 133 11.13 -11.29 26.75
N ARG A 134 11.32 -12.51 27.26
CA ARG A 134 10.44 -13.09 28.28
C ARG A 134 10.34 -12.16 29.50
N GLY A 135 9.11 -11.78 29.85
CA GLY A 135 8.81 -10.85 30.94
C GLY A 135 9.17 -9.39 30.66
N LYS A 136 9.45 -9.04 29.40
CA LYS A 136 9.81 -7.68 28.97
C LYS A 136 8.63 -6.98 28.31
N THR A 137 8.71 -5.65 28.22
CA THR A 137 7.74 -4.81 27.53
C THR A 137 8.22 -4.52 26.11
N VAL A 138 7.42 -4.88 25.13
CA VAL A 138 7.69 -4.67 23.70
C VAL A 138 6.65 -3.73 23.09
N ALA A 139 7.10 -2.67 22.45
CA ALA A 139 6.21 -1.76 21.73
C ALA A 139 6.00 -2.24 20.29
N ALA A 140 4.75 -2.42 19.89
CA ALA A 140 4.36 -2.79 18.53
C ALA A 140 2.95 -2.28 18.23
N LYS A 141 2.65 -1.91 16.99
CA LYS A 141 1.28 -1.57 16.58
C LYS A 141 0.51 -2.84 16.24
N LEU A 142 -0.49 -3.16 17.06
CA LEU A 142 -1.36 -4.31 16.83
C LEU A 142 -2.16 -4.15 15.53
N GLY A 143 -2.41 -5.26 14.85
CA GLY A 143 -3.14 -5.30 13.57
C GLY A 143 -2.31 -4.88 12.35
N THR A 144 -1.03 -4.49 12.52
CA THR A 144 -0.13 -4.13 11.42
C THR A 144 0.98 -5.16 11.23
N VAL A 145 1.85 -4.96 10.23
CA VAL A 145 3.06 -5.77 9.99
C VAL A 145 3.92 -5.89 11.26
N SER A 146 4.03 -4.83 12.07
CA SER A 146 4.77 -4.92 13.35
C SER A 146 4.22 -6.01 14.26
N HIS A 147 2.90 -6.21 14.28
CA HIS A 147 2.28 -7.31 15.04
C HIS A 147 2.63 -8.69 14.46
N LEU A 148 2.54 -8.84 13.13
CA LEU A 148 2.93 -10.08 12.43
C LEU A 148 4.37 -10.47 12.77
N ILE A 149 5.31 -9.53 12.63
CA ILE A 149 6.73 -9.74 12.91
C ILE A 149 6.95 -10.18 14.37
N LEU A 150 6.26 -9.52 15.29
CA LEU A 150 6.36 -9.89 16.70
C LEU A 150 5.88 -11.32 16.95
N LEU A 151 4.72 -11.69 16.41
CA LEU A 151 4.16 -13.04 16.57
C LEU A 151 5.09 -14.11 16.00
N GLU A 152 5.64 -13.91 14.80
CA GLU A 152 6.57 -14.86 14.20
C GLU A 152 7.91 -14.93 14.95
N ALA A 153 8.45 -13.81 15.39
CA ALA A 153 9.68 -13.76 16.19
C ALA A 153 9.52 -14.54 17.51
N LEU A 154 8.40 -14.32 18.21
CA LEU A 154 8.08 -15.04 19.44
C LEU A 154 7.95 -16.55 19.18
N LYS A 155 7.19 -16.94 18.16
CA LYS A 155 7.02 -18.35 17.74
C LYS A 155 8.36 -19.01 17.42
N ALA A 156 9.21 -18.37 16.63
CA ALA A 156 10.54 -18.87 16.29
C ALA A 156 11.42 -19.07 17.55
N SER A 157 11.22 -18.25 18.57
CA SER A 157 11.94 -18.30 19.84
C SER A 157 11.25 -19.16 20.93
N LYS A 158 10.18 -19.89 20.56
CA LYS A 158 9.37 -20.72 21.47
C LYS A 158 8.77 -19.90 22.65
N LEU A 159 8.45 -18.64 22.38
CA LEU A 159 7.70 -17.78 23.28
C LEU A 159 6.23 -17.68 22.82
N GLN A 160 5.35 -17.49 23.82
CA GLN A 160 3.95 -17.18 23.56
C GLN A 160 3.74 -15.65 23.67
N PRO A 161 2.73 -15.09 23.03
CA PRO A 161 2.39 -13.68 23.19
C PRO A 161 2.24 -13.22 24.65
N ASN A 162 1.73 -14.10 25.53
CA ASN A 162 1.56 -13.80 26.95
C ASN A 162 2.87 -13.87 27.77
N ASP A 163 3.98 -14.30 27.16
CA ASP A 163 5.30 -14.28 27.82
C ASP A 163 5.90 -12.87 27.86
N ILE A 164 5.30 -11.90 27.17
CA ILE A 164 5.73 -10.50 27.11
C ILE A 164 4.57 -9.56 27.39
N GLU A 165 4.88 -8.31 27.76
CA GLU A 165 3.92 -7.22 27.77
C GLU A 165 3.99 -6.47 26.43
N ILE A 166 2.87 -6.37 25.69
CA ILE A 166 2.81 -5.60 24.44
C ILE A 166 2.20 -4.25 24.71
N LYS A 167 2.92 -3.20 24.33
CA LYS A 167 2.43 -1.82 24.32
C LYS A 167 1.97 -1.47 22.91
N ASP A 168 0.64 -1.39 22.71
CA ASP A 168 0.03 -1.05 21.43
C ASP A 168 0.16 0.45 21.14
N VAL A 169 1.12 0.82 20.32
CA VAL A 169 1.41 2.21 19.92
C VAL A 169 1.91 2.28 18.50
N SER A 170 1.83 3.47 17.88
CA SER A 170 2.42 3.71 16.55
C SER A 170 3.93 3.49 16.54
N ASN A 171 4.53 3.25 15.37
CA ASN A 171 5.97 3.04 15.22
C ASN A 171 6.79 4.22 15.75
N ASP A 172 6.37 5.46 15.45
CA ASP A 172 7.06 6.65 15.96
C ASP A 172 7.04 6.71 17.48
N THR A 173 5.88 6.40 18.09
CA THR A 173 5.74 6.33 19.55
C THR A 173 6.58 5.18 20.12
N ALA A 174 6.60 4.01 19.47
CA ALA A 174 7.41 2.87 19.90
C ALA A 174 8.89 3.22 19.99
N VAL A 175 9.40 3.91 18.95
CA VAL A 175 10.78 4.41 18.94
C VAL A 175 11.05 5.39 20.08
N GLN A 176 10.15 6.35 20.32
CA GLN A 176 10.31 7.31 21.43
C GLN A 176 10.33 6.62 22.80
N LEU A 177 9.43 5.67 23.04
CA LEU A 177 9.38 4.91 24.27
C LEU A 177 10.66 4.08 24.48
N LEU A 178 11.20 3.48 23.42
CA LEU A 178 12.44 2.71 23.49
C LEU A 178 13.64 3.62 23.82
N LYS A 179 13.75 4.79 23.16
CA LYS A 179 14.78 5.81 23.44
C LYS A 179 14.72 6.31 24.89
N GLN A 180 13.51 6.49 25.43
CA GLN A 180 13.29 6.93 26.81
C GLN A 180 13.47 5.81 27.84
N GLY A 181 13.69 4.58 27.39
CA GLY A 181 13.83 3.44 28.28
C GLY A 181 12.54 2.94 28.92
N GLN A 182 11.37 3.31 28.38
CA GLN A 182 10.05 2.91 28.88
C GLN A 182 9.58 1.56 28.33
N VAL A 183 10.24 1.05 27.29
CA VAL A 183 10.07 -0.31 26.77
C VAL A 183 11.44 -0.94 26.52
N ASP A 184 11.50 -2.26 26.42
CA ASP A 184 12.72 -3.03 26.25
C ASP A 184 13.07 -3.25 24.78
N ALA A 185 12.05 -3.31 23.91
CA ALA A 185 12.20 -3.45 22.47
C ALA A 185 11.06 -2.75 21.72
N ALA A 186 11.28 -2.46 20.43
CA ALA A 186 10.27 -1.94 19.53
C ALA A 186 10.29 -2.71 18.20
N VAL A 187 9.11 -2.98 17.65
CA VAL A 187 8.94 -3.61 16.34
C VAL A 187 8.59 -2.53 15.34
N VAL A 188 9.50 -2.29 14.40
CA VAL A 188 9.41 -1.18 13.45
C VAL A 188 10.07 -1.56 12.12
N TRP A 189 9.88 -0.72 11.10
CA TRP A 189 10.53 -0.86 9.79
C TRP A 189 11.52 0.26 9.50
N GLU A 190 12.33 0.10 8.46
CA GLU A 190 13.25 1.15 8.00
C GLU A 190 12.50 2.41 7.51
N PRO A 191 13.03 3.62 7.71
CA PRO A 191 14.37 3.89 8.27
C PRO A 191 14.46 3.83 9.81
N LEU A 192 13.33 3.71 10.51
CA LEU A 192 13.30 3.77 11.99
C LEU A 192 14.08 2.63 12.64
N LEU A 193 14.07 1.43 12.06
CA LEU A 193 14.73 0.25 12.61
C LEU A 193 16.24 0.48 12.79
N GLY A 194 16.94 0.74 11.71
CA GLY A 194 18.37 0.95 11.74
C GLY A 194 18.79 2.28 12.37
N GLN A 195 18.00 3.33 12.21
CA GLN A 195 18.25 4.61 12.86
C GLN A 195 18.19 4.48 14.38
N THR A 196 17.13 3.88 14.90
CA THR A 196 16.95 3.70 16.35
C THR A 196 18.04 2.82 16.95
N ALA A 197 18.39 1.71 16.27
CA ALA A 197 19.48 0.84 16.75
C ALA A 197 20.81 1.61 16.91
N ARG A 198 21.16 2.46 15.93
CA ARG A 198 22.38 3.29 16.01
C ARG A 198 22.31 4.34 17.13
N GLU A 199 21.17 5.04 17.26
CA GLU A 199 21.01 6.14 18.20
C GLU A 199 21.10 5.70 19.67
N ILE A 200 20.56 4.52 20.00
CA ILE A 200 20.57 4.02 21.38
C ILE A 200 21.71 3.01 21.65
N GLY A 201 22.56 2.72 20.66
CA GLY A 201 23.52 1.60 20.75
C GLY A 201 22.84 0.25 20.88
N GLY A 202 21.58 0.15 20.45
CA GLY A 202 20.76 -1.04 20.56
C GLY A 202 21.10 -2.10 19.50
N LYS A 203 20.42 -3.24 19.60
CA LYS A 203 20.62 -4.37 18.68
C LYS A 203 19.34 -4.69 17.93
N ILE A 204 19.48 -5.01 16.65
CA ILE A 204 18.42 -5.63 15.88
C ILE A 204 18.50 -7.12 16.16
N ILE A 205 17.49 -7.66 16.88
CA ILE A 205 17.46 -9.04 17.37
C ILE A 205 16.62 -9.99 16.53
N PHE A 206 15.88 -9.45 15.54
CA PHE A 206 15.09 -10.19 14.56
C PHE A 206 14.82 -9.31 13.35
N THR A 207 14.81 -9.89 12.17
CA THR A 207 14.40 -9.21 10.94
C THR A 207 13.59 -10.14 10.04
N THR A 208 12.96 -9.58 9.00
CA THR A 208 12.28 -10.34 7.95
C THR A 208 13.22 -11.20 7.10
N LYS A 209 14.56 -11.12 7.28
CA LYS A 209 15.51 -12.08 6.69
C LYS A 209 15.44 -13.46 7.34
N ASP A 210 14.98 -13.51 8.59
CA ASP A 210 14.95 -14.72 9.40
C ASP A 210 13.79 -15.65 9.01
N VAL A 211 12.82 -15.16 8.22
CA VAL A 211 11.66 -15.93 7.73
C VAL A 211 11.39 -15.60 6.27
N ASP A 212 11.35 -16.63 5.40
CA ASP A 212 11.09 -16.40 3.97
C ASP A 212 9.67 -15.90 3.71
N SER A 213 9.59 -14.79 2.98
CA SER A 213 8.33 -14.20 2.51
C SER A 213 7.30 -13.99 3.65
N LEU A 214 7.77 -13.50 4.81
CA LEU A 214 6.91 -13.19 5.95
C LEU A 214 6.00 -11.99 5.65
N VAL A 215 6.60 -10.90 5.18
CA VAL A 215 5.87 -9.69 4.80
C VAL A 215 5.82 -9.60 3.29
N ILE A 216 4.63 -9.80 2.75
CA ILE A 216 4.35 -9.72 1.31
C ILE A 216 3.56 -8.44 1.08
N ASP A 217 4.17 -7.49 0.39
CA ASP A 217 3.57 -6.25 -0.03
C ASP A 217 2.97 -6.39 -1.42
N GLY A 218 1.80 -5.77 -1.64
CA GLY A 218 1.11 -5.93 -2.91
C GLY A 218 0.15 -4.80 -3.24
N LEU A 219 -0.50 -4.94 -4.36
CA LEU A 219 -1.60 -4.10 -4.79
C LEU A 219 -2.92 -4.81 -4.51
N ALA A 220 -3.78 -4.17 -3.73
CA ALA A 220 -5.12 -4.65 -3.44
C ALA A 220 -6.17 -3.69 -4.00
N THR A 221 -7.32 -4.24 -4.37
CA THR A 221 -8.50 -3.51 -4.83
C THR A 221 -9.77 -4.19 -4.33
N ARG A 222 -10.92 -3.71 -4.72
CA ARG A 222 -12.22 -4.39 -4.54
C ARG A 222 -12.40 -5.48 -5.59
N ALA A 223 -13.05 -6.60 -5.24
CA ALA A 223 -13.34 -7.67 -6.19
C ALA A 223 -14.25 -7.21 -7.34
N SER A 224 -15.21 -6.33 -7.08
CA SER A 224 -16.04 -5.70 -8.13
C SER A 224 -15.16 -4.90 -9.11
N TYR A 225 -14.29 -4.03 -8.59
CA TYR A 225 -13.39 -3.22 -9.42
C TYR A 225 -12.45 -4.09 -10.25
N ALA A 226 -11.87 -5.15 -9.64
CA ALA A 226 -11.03 -6.09 -10.36
C ALA A 226 -11.78 -6.78 -11.52
N ASN A 227 -13.07 -7.04 -11.38
CA ASN A 227 -13.88 -7.63 -12.44
C ASN A 227 -14.19 -6.64 -13.58
N GLU A 228 -14.48 -5.39 -13.25
CA GLU A 228 -14.94 -4.38 -14.20
C GLU A 228 -13.79 -3.68 -14.93
N HIS A 229 -12.60 -3.58 -14.31
CA HIS A 229 -11.47 -2.77 -14.78
C HIS A 229 -10.21 -3.59 -15.11
N GLN A 230 -10.35 -4.84 -15.55
CA GLN A 230 -9.22 -5.74 -15.84
C GLN A 230 -8.18 -5.11 -16.77
N ALA A 231 -8.62 -4.46 -17.87
CA ALA A 231 -7.70 -3.86 -18.83
C ALA A 231 -6.87 -2.73 -18.21
N GLU A 232 -7.49 -1.89 -17.38
CA GLU A 232 -6.82 -0.80 -16.68
C GLU A 232 -5.78 -1.33 -15.68
N LEU A 233 -6.13 -2.36 -14.91
CA LEU A 233 -5.22 -3.01 -13.95
C LEU A 233 -4.05 -3.69 -14.67
N VAL A 234 -4.26 -4.32 -15.83
CA VAL A 234 -3.18 -4.85 -16.67
C VAL A 234 -2.22 -3.75 -17.07
N GLN A 235 -2.70 -2.59 -17.54
CA GLN A 235 -1.84 -1.48 -17.91
C GLN A 235 -1.07 -0.91 -16.72
N PHE A 236 -1.69 -0.87 -15.53
CA PHE A 236 -1.00 -0.47 -14.31
C PHE A 236 0.16 -1.42 -13.96
N ILE A 237 -0.08 -2.72 -14.02
CA ILE A 237 0.94 -3.74 -13.75
C ILE A 237 2.06 -3.72 -14.81
N LEU A 238 1.73 -3.48 -16.06
CA LEU A 238 2.74 -3.27 -17.12
C LEU A 238 3.62 -2.06 -16.83
N ALA A 239 3.04 -0.93 -16.39
CA ALA A 239 3.81 0.25 -15.98
C ALA A 239 4.67 -0.05 -14.73
N TRP A 240 4.19 -0.90 -13.83
CA TRP A 240 4.98 -1.39 -12.70
C TRP A 240 6.22 -2.16 -13.16
N PHE A 241 6.08 -3.12 -14.08
CA PHE A 241 7.22 -3.87 -14.63
C PHE A 241 8.19 -2.96 -15.40
N ASP A 242 7.71 -1.94 -16.12
CA ASP A 242 8.56 -0.91 -16.72
C ASP A 242 9.35 -0.15 -15.65
N THR A 243 8.75 0.09 -14.48
CA THR A 243 9.39 0.76 -13.35
C THR A 243 10.47 -0.12 -12.70
N ILE A 244 10.17 -1.40 -12.47
CA ILE A 244 11.16 -2.37 -11.97
C ILE A 244 12.34 -2.44 -12.93
N HIS A 245 12.09 -2.52 -14.23
CA HIS A 245 13.15 -2.49 -15.23
C HIS A 245 14.01 -1.21 -15.16
N ALA A 246 13.39 -0.05 -14.92
CA ALA A 246 14.14 1.19 -14.72
C ALA A 246 15.00 1.15 -13.44
N VAL A 247 14.49 0.58 -12.34
CA VAL A 247 15.27 0.35 -11.11
C VAL A 247 16.48 -0.53 -11.38
N GLU A 248 16.32 -1.61 -12.16
CA GLU A 248 17.43 -2.53 -12.49
C GLU A 248 18.49 -1.90 -13.40
N THR A 249 18.08 -1.10 -14.39
CA THR A 249 18.96 -0.58 -15.43
C THR A 249 19.51 0.82 -15.16
N GLN A 250 18.80 1.62 -14.37
CA GLN A 250 19.12 3.02 -14.07
C GLN A 250 18.88 3.35 -12.58
N PRO A 251 19.37 2.54 -11.61
CA PRO A 251 19.04 2.70 -10.19
C PRO A 251 19.37 4.09 -9.65
N ASP A 252 20.53 4.65 -10.02
CA ASP A 252 20.95 5.99 -9.57
C ASP A 252 19.94 7.07 -9.94
N LYS A 253 19.46 7.06 -11.18
CA LYS A 253 18.48 8.02 -11.66
C LYS A 253 17.13 7.86 -10.96
N VAL A 254 16.67 6.61 -10.80
CA VAL A 254 15.40 6.30 -10.16
C VAL A 254 15.44 6.71 -8.69
N PHE A 255 16.50 6.31 -7.97
CA PHE A 255 16.61 6.56 -6.53
C PHE A 255 16.84 8.04 -6.21
N GLU A 256 17.61 8.77 -7.04
CA GLU A 256 17.74 10.22 -6.92
C GLU A 256 16.40 10.92 -7.04
N ASN A 257 15.61 10.58 -8.06
CA ASN A 257 14.29 11.15 -8.28
C ASN A 257 13.34 10.89 -7.10
N ILE A 258 13.31 9.66 -6.59
CA ILE A 258 12.44 9.31 -5.45
C ILE A 258 12.92 10.01 -4.17
N ALA A 259 14.22 10.02 -3.91
CA ALA A 259 14.81 10.64 -2.73
C ALA A 259 14.45 12.14 -2.65
N GLN A 260 14.53 12.86 -3.77
CA GLN A 260 14.11 14.26 -3.86
C GLN A 260 12.61 14.44 -3.51
N GLN A 261 11.73 13.58 -4.02
CA GLN A 261 10.30 13.63 -3.72
C GLN A 261 9.96 13.28 -2.26
N LEU A 262 10.84 12.53 -1.58
CA LEU A 262 10.70 12.13 -0.18
C LEU A 262 11.47 13.04 0.80
N ASN A 263 12.20 14.06 0.30
CA ASN A 263 13.07 14.93 1.09
C ASN A 263 14.13 14.15 1.88
N GLN A 264 14.78 13.18 1.24
CA GLN A 264 15.89 12.40 1.81
C GLN A 264 17.06 12.32 0.81
N THR A 265 18.20 11.77 1.24
CA THR A 265 19.33 11.56 0.34
C THR A 265 19.16 10.27 -0.47
N LYS A 266 19.80 10.22 -1.66
CA LYS A 266 19.82 9.01 -2.47
C LYS A 266 20.40 7.81 -1.72
N GLU A 267 21.45 8.02 -0.95
CA GLU A 267 22.10 6.98 -0.15
C GLU A 267 21.16 6.40 0.90
N SER A 268 20.36 7.27 1.56
CA SER A 268 19.35 6.83 2.52
C SER A 268 18.29 5.97 1.85
N PHE A 269 17.71 6.46 0.75
CA PHE A 269 16.69 5.69 0.02
C PHE A 269 17.25 4.38 -0.53
N THR A 270 18.46 4.38 -1.10
CA THR A 270 19.14 3.16 -1.59
C THR A 270 19.27 2.12 -0.49
N LYS A 271 19.64 2.55 0.71
CA LYS A 271 19.75 1.67 1.87
C LYS A 271 18.39 1.09 2.27
N ASP A 272 17.36 1.94 2.37
CA ASP A 272 16.01 1.52 2.75
C ASP A 272 15.44 0.51 1.73
N TYR A 273 15.68 0.74 0.43
CA TYR A 273 15.21 -0.13 -0.65
C TYR A 273 16.01 -1.44 -0.75
N SER A 274 17.28 -1.47 -0.33
CA SER A 274 18.14 -2.66 -0.40
C SER A 274 17.66 -3.83 0.46
N GLY A 275 16.78 -3.58 1.42
CA GLY A 275 16.13 -4.59 2.26
C GLY A 275 14.88 -5.23 1.65
N LEU A 276 14.68 -5.12 0.33
CA LEU A 276 13.49 -5.62 -0.37
C LEU A 276 13.87 -6.60 -1.48
N LYS A 277 13.01 -7.59 -1.72
CA LYS A 277 12.97 -8.36 -2.97
C LYS A 277 11.92 -7.73 -3.87
N GLN A 278 12.33 -7.22 -5.01
CA GLN A 278 11.48 -6.44 -5.92
C GLN A 278 10.36 -7.29 -6.53
N GLY A 279 9.20 -6.66 -6.75
CA GLY A 279 8.03 -7.25 -7.41
C GLY A 279 8.17 -7.34 -8.93
N ASP A 280 9.22 -8.01 -9.38
CA ASP A 280 9.44 -8.34 -10.78
C ASP A 280 8.51 -9.47 -11.26
N ILE A 281 8.65 -9.86 -12.51
CA ILE A 281 7.89 -10.96 -13.11
C ILE A 281 8.14 -12.28 -12.37
N ALA A 282 9.40 -12.58 -12.01
CA ALA A 282 9.76 -13.83 -11.37
C ALA A 282 9.16 -13.93 -9.97
N LEU A 283 9.20 -12.82 -9.19
CA LEU A 283 8.54 -12.76 -7.90
C LEU A 283 7.03 -12.95 -8.03
N ASN A 284 6.38 -12.24 -8.94
CA ASN A 284 4.93 -12.35 -9.15
C ASN A 284 4.53 -13.77 -9.58
N GLN A 285 5.30 -14.42 -10.46
CA GLN A 285 5.06 -15.80 -10.83
C GLN A 285 5.11 -16.70 -9.60
N ARG A 286 6.18 -16.65 -8.80
CA ARG A 286 6.32 -17.44 -7.56
C ARG A 286 5.17 -17.17 -6.58
N MET A 287 4.77 -15.91 -6.41
CA MET A 287 3.72 -15.53 -5.45
C MET A 287 2.36 -16.06 -5.86
N PHE A 288 1.98 -15.90 -7.13
CA PHE A 288 0.67 -16.32 -7.62
C PHE A 288 0.59 -17.81 -8.00
N ASP A 289 1.71 -18.52 -8.13
CA ASP A 289 1.67 -19.97 -8.33
C ASP A 289 1.11 -20.70 -7.10
N ASN A 290 1.47 -20.32 -5.89
CA ASN A 290 0.87 -20.85 -4.65
C ASN A 290 1.23 -20.08 -3.37
N ARG A 291 2.32 -19.29 -3.35
CA ARG A 291 2.85 -18.71 -2.10
C ARG A 291 1.85 -17.79 -1.41
N LEU A 292 1.10 -16.98 -2.16
CA LEU A 292 0.06 -16.11 -1.60
C LEU A 292 -1.07 -16.89 -0.93
N GLN A 293 -1.48 -18.03 -1.49
CA GLN A 293 -2.50 -18.89 -0.87
C GLN A 293 -1.98 -19.53 0.42
N GLN A 294 -0.72 -19.95 0.45
CA GLN A 294 -0.07 -20.44 1.67
C GLN A 294 0.03 -19.33 2.72
N ALA A 295 0.50 -18.14 2.34
CA ALA A 295 0.59 -17.00 3.24
C ALA A 295 -0.77 -16.62 3.83
N LYS A 296 -1.83 -16.64 3.02
CA LYS A 296 -3.20 -16.43 3.49
C LYS A 296 -3.56 -17.42 4.61
N GLN A 297 -3.27 -18.71 4.45
CA GLN A 297 -3.56 -19.72 5.47
C GLN A 297 -2.69 -19.54 6.73
N GLU A 298 -1.42 -19.22 6.57
CA GLU A 298 -0.51 -18.93 7.69
C GLU A 298 -1.01 -17.74 8.51
N ILE A 299 -1.44 -16.65 7.84
CA ILE A 299 -2.01 -15.45 8.48
C ILE A 299 -3.31 -15.80 9.24
N ILE A 300 -4.21 -16.57 8.64
CA ILE A 300 -5.45 -17.01 9.30
C ILE A 300 -5.12 -17.77 10.60
N GLN A 301 -4.17 -18.70 10.55
CA GLN A 301 -3.78 -19.46 11.73
C GLN A 301 -3.16 -18.57 12.81
N LEU A 302 -2.29 -17.65 12.45
CA LEU A 302 -1.68 -16.71 13.39
C LEU A 302 -2.75 -15.84 14.10
N LEU A 303 -3.66 -15.26 13.31
CA LEU A 303 -4.71 -14.40 13.84
C LEU A 303 -5.72 -15.14 14.71
N LYS A 304 -6.10 -16.38 14.35
CA LYS A 304 -6.99 -17.22 15.17
C LYS A 304 -6.36 -17.64 16.50
N ASN A 305 -5.04 -17.80 16.52
CA ASN A 305 -4.31 -18.19 17.71
C ASN A 305 -3.95 -17.00 18.62
N ASP A 306 -4.05 -15.77 18.14
CA ASP A 306 -3.80 -14.58 18.96
C ASP A 306 -5.06 -14.18 19.72
N THR A 307 -5.09 -14.48 21.02
CA THR A 307 -6.21 -14.14 21.90
C THR A 307 -6.47 -12.64 22.06
N ARG A 308 -5.51 -11.80 21.65
CA ARG A 308 -5.62 -10.32 21.65
C ARG A 308 -6.18 -9.78 20.35
N HIS A 309 -6.24 -10.60 19.31
CA HIS A 309 -6.82 -10.18 18.02
C HIS A 309 -8.31 -9.85 18.21
N ARG A 310 -8.69 -8.64 17.85
CA ARG A 310 -10.06 -8.09 18.02
C ARG A 310 -10.71 -7.73 16.69
N GLN A 311 -9.98 -7.89 15.58
CA GLN A 311 -10.44 -7.49 14.25
C GLN A 311 -11.02 -8.68 13.50
N VAL A 312 -11.78 -8.38 12.45
CA VAL A 312 -12.29 -9.40 11.54
C VAL A 312 -11.12 -9.98 10.72
N ILE A 313 -11.16 -11.29 10.49
CA ILE A 313 -10.25 -11.97 9.57
C ILE A 313 -10.98 -12.11 8.23
N ARG A 314 -10.47 -11.45 7.18
CA ARG A 314 -11.03 -11.50 5.83
C ARG A 314 -10.59 -12.79 5.12
N GLU A 315 -11.14 -13.93 5.59
CA GLU A 315 -10.91 -15.22 4.93
C GLU A 315 -11.44 -15.24 3.48
N ASP A 316 -12.35 -14.31 3.15
CA ASP A 316 -12.94 -14.11 1.84
C ASP A 316 -12.04 -13.31 0.86
N ILE A 317 -10.86 -12.82 1.27
CA ILE A 317 -9.93 -12.14 0.38
C ILE A 317 -9.62 -13.00 -0.85
N GLN A 318 -9.76 -12.41 -2.02
CA GLN A 318 -9.48 -13.08 -3.29
C GLN A 318 -8.02 -12.86 -3.68
N ILE A 319 -7.28 -13.93 -3.95
CA ILE A 319 -5.99 -13.85 -4.65
C ILE A 319 -6.30 -13.93 -6.14
N ASP A 320 -6.30 -12.77 -6.80
CA ASP A 320 -6.74 -12.64 -8.20
C ASP A 320 -5.55 -12.48 -9.14
N ASP A 321 -5.21 -13.53 -9.85
CA ASP A 321 -4.04 -13.59 -10.73
C ASP A 321 -4.30 -13.14 -12.18
N ARG A 322 -5.55 -12.80 -12.53
CA ARG A 322 -5.95 -12.54 -13.92
C ARG A 322 -5.18 -11.38 -14.55
N ALA A 323 -5.13 -10.24 -13.87
CA ALA A 323 -4.45 -9.05 -14.39
C ALA A 323 -2.93 -9.25 -14.45
N VAL A 324 -2.32 -9.78 -13.37
CA VAL A 324 -0.87 -9.97 -13.31
C VAL A 324 -0.39 -11.04 -14.28
N LYS A 325 -1.13 -12.15 -14.44
CA LYS A 325 -0.79 -13.18 -15.45
C LYS A 325 -0.88 -12.65 -16.88
N THR A 326 -1.87 -11.81 -17.16
CA THR A 326 -1.97 -11.15 -18.46
C THR A 326 -0.79 -10.20 -18.67
N ALA A 327 -0.50 -9.34 -17.71
CA ALA A 327 0.63 -8.41 -17.79
C ALA A 327 1.98 -9.12 -17.96
N MET A 328 2.23 -10.22 -17.22
CA MET A 328 3.46 -11.02 -17.37
C MET A 328 3.65 -11.59 -18.79
N LYS A 329 2.55 -11.95 -19.46
CA LYS A 329 2.59 -12.46 -20.84
C LYS A 329 2.81 -11.35 -21.87
N GLU A 330 2.24 -10.18 -21.63
CA GLU A 330 2.26 -9.05 -22.57
C GLU A 330 3.50 -8.18 -22.42
N TRP A 331 4.10 -8.16 -21.24
CA TRP A 331 5.25 -7.29 -20.98
C TRP A 331 6.43 -7.67 -21.87
N LYS A 332 6.97 -6.64 -22.52
CA LYS A 332 8.19 -6.74 -23.32
C LYS A 332 9.20 -5.75 -22.74
N LYS A 333 10.41 -6.21 -22.56
CA LYS A 333 11.52 -5.37 -22.11
C LYS A 333 11.64 -4.16 -23.04
N PRO A 334 11.58 -2.92 -22.49
CA PRO A 334 11.71 -1.70 -23.27
C PRO A 334 13.04 -1.56 -23.99
#